data_6dd1d041b7d0ca510b40f611944bdf77
#
_entry.id   6dd1d041b7d0ca510b40f611944bdf77
#
_cell.length_a   1.000
_cell.length_b   1.000
_cell.length_c   1.000
_cell.angle_alpha   90.00
_cell.angle_beta   90.00
_cell.angle_gamma   90.00
#
_symmetry.space_group_name_H-M   'P 1'
#
loop_
_entity.id
_entity.type
_entity.pdbx_description
1 polymer ?
#
loop_
_entity_poly.entity_id
_entity_poly.type
_entity_poly.pdbx_seq_one_letter_code
_entity_poly.pdbx_strand_id
1 'polypeptide(L)'
;MAPLAARLQSAQHQSRGARIVPTAIERELGTRFTVDTLRALKNRYPKREFIWLMGSDNLAQFHRWRRWREIARMMPIAVIARPGYEGAALASPAMVWLRRYRVPKASLLHGGRWSAPALVLLRFDPDSRSATAIRRADPDWALRYSGHSPRDSLTHQLVAQEEGA
;
A
#
# COMPACT_ATOMS: atom_id res chain seq x y z
N MET A 1 5.18 16.91 -7.00
CA MET A 1 4.62 15.94 -5.98
C MET A 1 5.02 16.48 -4.61
N ALA A 2 4.18 16.36 -3.57
CA ALA A 2 4.54 16.85 -2.25
C ALA A 2 5.77 16.12 -1.68
N PRO A 3 6.66 16.80 -0.93
CA PRO A 3 7.85 16.22 -0.32
C PRO A 3 7.54 14.99 0.54
N LEU A 4 8.47 14.02 0.58
CA LEU A 4 8.27 12.78 1.34
C LEU A 4 8.03 13.04 2.83
N ALA A 5 8.77 13.98 3.42
CA ALA A 5 8.60 14.38 4.82
C ALA A 5 7.18 14.86 5.12
N ALA A 6 6.62 15.75 4.29
CA ALA A 6 5.25 16.24 4.44
C ALA A 6 4.20 15.10 4.30
N ARG A 7 4.41 14.18 3.35
CA ARG A 7 3.54 13.01 3.16
C ARG A 7 3.57 12.07 4.37
N LEU A 8 4.77 11.79 4.90
CA LEU A 8 4.94 10.95 6.08
C LEU A 8 4.27 11.57 7.30
N GLN A 9 4.51 12.86 7.55
CA GLN A 9 3.94 13.58 8.68
C GLN A 9 2.41 13.65 8.62
N SER A 10 1.85 13.92 7.43
CA SER A 10 0.42 13.87 7.21
C SER A 10 -0.16 12.49 7.50
N ALA A 11 0.49 11.43 7.03
CA ALA A 11 0.07 10.05 7.30
C ALA A 11 0.15 9.71 8.80
N GLN A 12 1.20 10.14 9.50
CA GLN A 12 1.34 9.98 10.95
C GLN A 12 0.24 10.73 11.72
N HIS A 13 -0.12 11.92 11.26
CA HIS A 13 -1.22 12.70 11.86
C HIS A 13 -2.56 11.97 11.71
N GLN A 14 -2.86 11.47 10.51
CA GLN A 14 -4.12 10.77 10.21
C GLN A 14 -4.23 9.39 10.86
N SER A 15 -3.12 8.76 11.17
CA SER A 15 -3.09 7.42 11.79
C SER A 15 -3.05 7.45 13.32
N ARG A 16 -3.13 8.62 13.94
CA ARG A 16 -3.17 8.74 15.41
C ARG A 16 -4.34 7.95 15.99
N GLY A 17 -4.05 7.07 16.95
CA GLY A 17 -5.05 6.18 17.55
C GLY A 17 -5.42 4.95 16.74
N ALA A 18 -4.93 4.81 15.50
CA ALA A 18 -5.10 3.62 14.69
C ALA A 18 -3.88 2.67 14.83
N ARG A 19 -4.11 1.37 14.58
CA ARG A 19 -3.00 0.38 14.49
C ARG A 19 -2.33 0.43 13.11
N ILE A 20 -1.95 1.64 12.69
CA ILE A 20 -1.30 1.91 11.41
C ILE A 20 0.04 2.58 11.70
N VAL A 21 1.11 2.07 11.10
CA VAL A 21 2.47 2.59 11.26
C VAL A 21 2.93 3.15 9.91
N PRO A 22 2.78 4.46 9.66
CA PRO A 22 3.30 5.10 8.47
C PRO A 22 4.82 5.04 8.46
N THR A 23 5.40 4.67 7.32
CA THR A 23 6.85 4.52 7.18
C THR A 23 7.33 4.96 5.80
N ALA A 24 8.53 5.47 5.74
CA ALA A 24 9.29 5.78 4.52
C ALA A 24 10.36 4.70 4.25
N ILE A 25 10.14 3.47 4.71
CA ILE A 25 11.11 2.36 4.65
C ILE A 25 11.63 2.09 3.23
N GLU A 26 10.84 2.39 2.19
CA GLU A 26 11.28 2.23 0.80
C GLU A 26 12.55 3.04 0.49
N ARG A 27 12.69 4.22 1.11
CA ARG A 27 13.90 5.06 0.98
C ARG A 27 15.13 4.37 1.57
N GLU A 28 14.98 3.76 2.77
CA GLU A 28 16.08 3.02 3.38
C GLU A 28 16.47 1.77 2.60
N LEU A 29 15.47 1.09 2.02
CA LEU A 29 15.70 -0.10 1.21
C LEU A 29 16.31 0.22 -0.14
N GLY A 30 16.36 1.50 -0.55
CA GLY A 30 16.92 1.93 -1.83
C GLY A 30 16.23 1.32 -3.04
N THR A 31 14.97 0.94 -2.91
CA THR A 31 14.23 0.21 -3.95
C THR A 31 13.31 1.13 -4.73
N ARG A 32 13.22 0.89 -6.04
CA ARG A 32 12.35 1.64 -6.96
C ARG A 32 11.08 0.88 -7.32
N PHE A 33 11.14 -0.42 -7.39
CA PHE A 33 10.02 -1.26 -7.83
C PHE A 33 9.46 -2.06 -6.66
N THR A 34 8.13 -2.18 -6.61
CA THR A 34 7.42 -2.90 -5.56
C THR A 34 7.96 -4.31 -5.31
N VAL A 35 8.28 -5.05 -6.37
CA VAL A 35 8.83 -6.41 -6.24
C VAL A 35 10.13 -6.43 -5.45
N ASP A 36 10.99 -5.45 -5.64
CA ASP A 36 12.28 -5.35 -4.97
C ASP A 36 12.10 -4.89 -3.51
N THR A 37 11.19 -3.92 -3.28
CA THR A 37 10.80 -3.49 -1.92
C THR A 37 10.28 -4.68 -1.10
N LEU A 38 9.35 -5.45 -1.65
CA LEU A 38 8.74 -6.57 -0.94
C LEU A 38 9.74 -7.69 -0.65
N ARG A 39 10.67 -7.95 -1.57
CA ARG A 39 11.76 -8.91 -1.35
C ARG A 39 12.68 -8.43 -0.23
N ALA A 40 13.09 -7.18 -0.25
CA ALA A 40 13.93 -6.58 0.79
C ALA A 40 13.24 -6.60 2.16
N LEU A 41 11.93 -6.31 2.22
CA LEU A 41 11.14 -6.41 3.45
C LEU A 41 11.11 -7.83 4.01
N LYS A 42 10.88 -8.83 3.18
CA LYS A 42 10.88 -10.25 3.61
C LYS A 42 12.24 -10.68 4.13
N ASN A 43 13.31 -10.24 3.50
CA ASN A 43 14.68 -10.54 3.93
C ASN A 43 15.01 -9.85 5.26
N ARG A 44 14.58 -8.61 5.45
CA ARG A 44 14.81 -7.83 6.68
C ARG A 44 13.98 -8.36 7.86
N TYR A 45 12.80 -8.89 7.59
CA TYR A 45 11.86 -9.38 8.61
C TYR A 45 11.41 -10.83 8.33
N PRO A 46 12.32 -11.82 8.34
CA PRO A 46 12.03 -13.18 7.90
C PRO A 46 10.99 -13.90 8.76
N LYS A 47 10.81 -13.46 10.01
CA LYS A 47 9.82 -14.01 10.96
C LYS A 47 8.45 -13.35 10.86
N ARG A 48 8.30 -12.30 10.02
CA ARG A 48 7.02 -11.60 9.84
C ARG A 48 6.26 -12.17 8.66
N GLU A 49 4.97 -12.33 8.83
CA GLU A 49 4.04 -12.62 7.73
C GLU A 49 3.53 -11.31 7.15
N PHE A 50 3.57 -11.20 5.82
CA PHE A 50 3.16 -10.00 5.11
C PHE A 50 1.96 -10.30 4.22
N ILE A 51 1.04 -9.36 4.16
CA ILE A 51 -0.08 -9.34 3.21
C ILE A 51 0.03 -8.05 2.42
N TRP A 52 0.05 -8.13 1.09
CA TRP A 52 0.02 -6.96 0.23
C TRP A 52 -1.39 -6.43 0.09
N LEU A 53 -1.64 -5.22 0.58
CA LEU A 53 -2.94 -4.56 0.50
C LEU A 53 -2.95 -3.57 -0.67
N MET A 54 -3.95 -3.67 -1.57
CA MET A 54 -4.12 -2.73 -2.67
C MET A 54 -5.59 -2.40 -2.92
N GLY A 55 -5.86 -1.28 -3.59
CA GLY A 55 -7.20 -0.96 -4.09
C GLY A 55 -7.52 -1.69 -5.40
N SER A 56 -8.81 -1.79 -5.75
CA SER A 56 -9.25 -2.37 -7.03
C SER A 56 -8.73 -1.60 -8.26
N ASP A 57 -8.48 -0.29 -8.14
CA ASP A 57 -7.82 0.53 -9.14
C ASP A 57 -6.40 0.02 -9.47
N ASN A 58 -5.64 -0.39 -8.45
CA ASN A 58 -4.32 -1.00 -8.62
C ASN A 58 -4.41 -2.41 -9.20
N LEU A 59 -5.39 -3.23 -8.78
CA LEU A 59 -5.60 -4.55 -9.37
C LEU A 59 -5.88 -4.49 -10.86
N ALA A 60 -6.66 -3.49 -11.31
CA ALA A 60 -6.96 -3.28 -12.73
C ALA A 60 -5.69 -3.14 -13.60
N GLN A 61 -4.65 -2.55 -13.06
CA GLN A 61 -3.37 -2.33 -13.74
C GLN A 61 -2.21 -3.18 -13.22
N PHE A 62 -2.43 -4.05 -12.24
CA PHE A 62 -1.38 -4.84 -11.58
C PHE A 62 -0.55 -5.68 -12.55
N HIS A 63 -1.17 -6.18 -13.62
CA HIS A 63 -0.48 -6.94 -14.69
C HIS A 63 0.62 -6.15 -15.42
N ARG A 64 0.62 -4.81 -15.30
CA ARG A 64 1.65 -3.92 -15.87
C ARG A 64 2.83 -3.69 -14.92
N TRP A 65 2.71 -4.10 -13.67
CA TRP A 65 3.79 -3.91 -12.70
C TRP A 65 4.94 -4.86 -12.98
N ARG A 66 6.16 -4.37 -12.75
CA ARG A 66 7.36 -5.19 -12.95
C ARG A 66 7.27 -6.47 -12.14
N ARG A 67 7.40 -7.62 -12.82
CA ARG A 67 7.39 -8.98 -12.20
C ARG A 67 6.17 -9.23 -11.29
N TRP A 68 5.01 -8.74 -11.65
CA TRP A 68 3.79 -8.80 -10.87
C TRP A 68 3.39 -10.21 -10.39
N ARG A 69 3.66 -11.24 -11.21
CA ARG A 69 3.39 -12.63 -10.80
C ARG A 69 4.31 -13.09 -9.68
N GLU A 70 5.53 -12.55 -9.61
CA GLU A 70 6.45 -12.81 -8.52
C GLU A 70 5.94 -12.15 -7.24
N ILE A 71 5.45 -10.93 -7.30
CA ILE A 71 4.78 -10.28 -6.15
C ILE A 71 3.68 -11.19 -5.61
N ALA A 72 2.80 -11.68 -6.51
CA ALA A 72 1.69 -12.54 -6.11
C ALA A 72 2.12 -13.90 -5.53
N ARG A 73 3.27 -14.43 -5.95
CA ARG A 73 3.85 -15.67 -5.39
C ARG A 73 4.62 -15.42 -4.09
N MET A 74 5.05 -14.19 -3.85
CA MET A 74 5.85 -13.83 -2.69
C MET A 74 5.01 -13.62 -1.44
N MET A 75 3.82 -13.05 -1.59
CA MET A 75 2.91 -12.77 -0.48
C MET A 75 1.44 -12.77 -0.91
N PRO A 76 0.53 -13.12 0.01
CA PRO A 76 -0.90 -12.99 -0.21
C PRO A 76 -1.32 -11.55 -0.53
N ILE A 77 -2.36 -11.42 -1.35
CA ILE A 77 -2.88 -10.13 -1.78
C ILE A 77 -4.29 -9.95 -1.22
N ALA A 78 -4.53 -8.83 -0.55
CA ALA A 78 -5.86 -8.38 -0.16
C ALA A 78 -6.25 -7.14 -0.98
N VAL A 79 -7.40 -7.19 -1.64
CA VAL A 79 -7.87 -6.10 -2.50
C VAL A 79 -9.09 -5.45 -1.87
N ILE A 80 -9.00 -4.14 -1.64
CA ILE A 80 -10.12 -3.31 -1.18
C ILE A 80 -10.89 -2.81 -2.40
N ALA A 81 -12.20 -3.08 -2.43
CA ALA A 81 -13.07 -2.53 -3.46
C ALA A 81 -13.10 -1.00 -3.39
N ARG A 82 -12.96 -0.35 -4.55
CA ARG A 82 -13.10 1.10 -4.71
C ARG A 82 -14.21 1.38 -5.71
N PRO A 83 -15.12 2.32 -5.41
CA PRO A 83 -16.21 2.72 -6.32
C PRO A 83 -15.68 3.04 -7.73
N GLY A 84 -16.35 2.53 -8.76
CA GLY A 84 -16.02 2.77 -10.15
C GLY A 84 -14.91 1.91 -10.74
N TYR A 85 -14.17 1.13 -9.95
CA TYR A 85 -13.05 0.31 -10.45
C TYR A 85 -13.33 -1.20 -10.42
N GLU A 86 -14.46 -1.64 -9.88
CA GLU A 86 -14.73 -3.08 -9.70
C GLU A 86 -14.75 -3.83 -11.03
N GLY A 87 -15.46 -3.32 -12.04
CA GLY A 87 -15.56 -3.96 -13.36
C GLY A 87 -14.20 -4.10 -14.03
N ALA A 88 -13.43 -3.03 -14.10
CA ALA A 88 -12.09 -3.03 -14.68
C ALA A 88 -11.13 -3.97 -13.95
N ALA A 89 -11.22 -4.02 -12.62
CA ALA A 89 -10.40 -4.91 -11.79
C ALA A 89 -10.72 -6.38 -12.08
N LEU A 90 -12.02 -6.74 -12.11
CA LEU A 90 -12.47 -8.11 -12.36
C LEU A 90 -12.16 -8.59 -13.78
N ALA A 91 -12.17 -7.70 -14.76
CA ALA A 91 -11.82 -7.99 -16.16
C ALA A 91 -10.30 -8.00 -16.41
N SER A 92 -9.47 -7.59 -15.45
CA SER A 92 -8.04 -7.44 -15.65
C SER A 92 -7.32 -8.78 -15.88
N PRO A 93 -6.24 -8.82 -16.68
CA PRO A 93 -5.39 -10.00 -16.83
C PRO A 93 -4.82 -10.51 -15.51
N ALA A 94 -4.59 -9.60 -14.55
CA ALA A 94 -4.15 -9.97 -13.21
C ALA A 94 -5.22 -10.77 -12.48
N MET A 95 -6.49 -10.34 -12.54
CA MET A 95 -7.58 -11.05 -11.90
C MET A 95 -7.85 -12.41 -12.55
N VAL A 96 -7.77 -12.50 -13.89
CA VAL A 96 -7.90 -13.79 -14.61
C VAL A 96 -6.89 -14.82 -14.08
N TRP A 97 -5.65 -14.38 -13.81
CA TRP A 97 -4.63 -15.26 -13.27
C TRP A 97 -4.82 -15.54 -11.77
N LEU A 98 -5.21 -14.53 -10.97
CA LEU A 98 -5.34 -14.60 -9.51
C LEU A 98 -6.60 -15.35 -9.05
N ARG A 99 -7.67 -15.39 -9.85
CA ARG A 99 -8.96 -15.99 -9.45
C ARG A 99 -8.87 -17.43 -8.93
N ARG A 100 -7.92 -18.21 -9.43
CA ARG A 100 -7.66 -19.60 -8.99
C ARG A 100 -7.10 -19.69 -7.56
N TYR A 101 -6.56 -18.60 -7.05
CA TYR A 101 -5.98 -18.49 -5.71
C TYR A 101 -6.88 -17.72 -4.75
N ARG A 102 -8.15 -17.52 -5.14
CA ARG A 102 -9.10 -16.80 -4.32
C ARG A 102 -9.46 -17.62 -3.07
N VAL A 103 -9.37 -16.96 -1.91
CA VAL A 103 -9.75 -17.52 -0.61
C VAL A 103 -10.87 -16.69 0.02
N PRO A 104 -11.72 -17.31 0.87
CA PRO A 104 -12.80 -16.60 1.56
C PRO A 104 -12.27 -15.50 2.49
N LYS A 105 -13.05 -14.42 2.67
CA LYS A 105 -12.77 -13.36 3.65
C LYS A 105 -12.61 -13.92 5.07
N ALA A 106 -13.38 -14.94 5.43
CA ALA A 106 -13.31 -15.59 6.74
C ALA A 106 -11.91 -16.14 7.06
N SER A 107 -11.15 -16.56 6.06
CA SER A 107 -9.77 -17.03 6.25
C SER A 107 -8.83 -15.96 6.83
N LEU A 108 -9.13 -14.65 6.62
CA LEU A 108 -8.42 -13.54 7.26
C LEU A 108 -8.67 -13.45 8.76
N LEU A 109 -9.90 -13.71 9.16
CA LEU A 109 -10.38 -13.42 10.51
C LEU A 109 -9.99 -14.50 11.51
N HIS A 110 -9.74 -15.71 11.04
CA HIS A 110 -9.50 -16.89 11.89
C HIS A 110 -8.00 -17.21 12.08
N GLY A 111 -7.10 -16.27 11.80
CA GLY A 111 -5.67 -16.46 12.00
C GLY A 111 -5.05 -17.58 11.13
N GLY A 112 -5.74 -17.97 10.06
CA GLY A 112 -5.24 -18.97 9.13
C GLY A 112 -3.96 -18.48 8.45
N ARG A 113 -2.93 -19.32 8.44
CA ARG A 113 -1.70 -19.05 7.68
C ARG A 113 -2.03 -18.95 6.21
N TRP A 114 -1.79 -17.80 5.64
CA TRP A 114 -1.96 -17.60 4.22
C TRP A 114 -0.64 -17.85 3.51
N SER A 115 -0.58 -18.94 2.79
CA SER A 115 0.54 -19.17 1.89
C SER A 115 0.26 -18.48 0.54
N ALA A 116 1.23 -17.74 0.05
CA ALA A 116 1.17 -17.19 -1.30
C ALA A 116 1.35 -18.31 -2.34
N PRO A 117 0.67 -18.22 -3.50
CA PRO A 117 -0.24 -17.14 -3.88
C PRO A 117 -1.64 -17.28 -3.28
N ALA A 118 -2.20 -16.18 -2.78
CA ALA A 118 -3.57 -16.11 -2.29
C ALA A 118 -4.17 -14.73 -2.60
N LEU A 119 -5.49 -14.69 -2.88
CA LEU A 119 -6.23 -13.46 -3.16
C LEU A 119 -7.48 -13.40 -2.29
N VAL A 120 -7.67 -12.29 -1.58
CA VAL A 120 -8.92 -11.95 -0.91
C VAL A 120 -9.48 -10.65 -1.45
N LEU A 121 -10.78 -10.64 -1.69
CA LEU A 121 -11.51 -9.43 -2.04
C LEU A 121 -12.26 -8.92 -0.81
N LEU A 122 -11.95 -7.70 -0.39
CA LEU A 122 -12.55 -7.02 0.75
C LEU A 122 -13.51 -5.96 0.24
N ARG A 123 -14.75 -6.04 0.72
CA ARG A 123 -15.78 -5.02 0.50
C ARG A 123 -16.08 -4.36 1.82
N PHE A 124 -16.01 -3.06 1.83
CA PHE A 124 -16.43 -2.19 2.93
C PHE A 124 -17.44 -1.19 2.37
N ASP A 125 -18.16 -0.54 3.23
CA ASP A 125 -18.98 0.61 2.84
C ASP A 125 -18.08 1.66 2.21
N PRO A 126 -18.37 2.08 0.97
CA PRO A 126 -17.47 2.94 0.24
C PRO A 126 -17.41 4.32 0.89
N ASP A 127 -16.22 4.78 1.22
CA ASP A 127 -15.96 6.18 1.51
C ASP A 127 -15.90 6.92 0.17
N SER A 128 -16.78 7.88 -0.02
CA SER A 128 -16.86 8.69 -1.25
C SER A 128 -15.67 9.63 -1.42
N ARG A 129 -14.89 9.85 -0.35
CA ARG A 129 -13.70 10.71 -0.40
C ARG A 129 -12.60 10.07 -1.22
N SER A 130 -12.10 10.79 -2.20
CA SER A 130 -10.91 10.40 -2.94
C SER A 130 -9.72 11.28 -2.57
N ALA A 131 -8.53 10.71 -2.52
CA ALA A 131 -7.29 11.45 -2.28
C ALA A 131 -7.08 12.58 -3.32
N THR A 132 -7.60 12.41 -4.54
CA THR A 132 -7.57 13.43 -5.59
C THR A 132 -8.52 14.58 -5.27
N ALA A 133 -9.75 14.29 -4.82
CA ALA A 133 -10.72 15.31 -4.43
C ALA A 133 -10.22 16.09 -3.20
N ILE A 134 -9.68 15.41 -2.19
CA ILE A 134 -9.11 16.04 -1.00
C ILE A 134 -7.96 16.99 -1.38
N ARG A 135 -7.03 16.56 -2.24
CA ARG A 135 -5.92 17.42 -2.67
C ARG A 135 -6.34 18.57 -3.57
N ARG A 136 -7.44 18.45 -4.32
CA ARG A 136 -8.01 19.57 -5.08
C ARG A 136 -8.67 20.60 -4.19
N ALA A 137 -9.34 20.15 -3.12
CA ALA A 137 -9.98 21.04 -2.15
C ALA A 137 -8.96 21.81 -1.29
N ASP A 138 -7.78 21.25 -1.09
CA ASP A 138 -6.69 21.82 -0.29
C ASP A 138 -5.34 21.59 -1.00
N PRO A 139 -5.01 22.43 -2.01
CA PRO A 139 -3.75 22.30 -2.76
C PRO A 139 -2.52 22.48 -1.89
N ASP A 140 -2.61 23.32 -0.87
CA ASP A 140 -1.53 23.75 -0.01
C ASP A 140 -1.36 22.87 1.26
N TRP A 141 -2.08 21.74 1.32
CA TRP A 141 -2.05 20.84 2.47
C TRP A 141 -0.62 20.48 2.93
N ALA A 142 0.34 20.39 2.00
CA ALA A 142 1.72 20.02 2.31
C ALA A 142 2.47 21.11 3.07
N LEU A 143 2.07 22.40 2.91
CA LEU A 143 2.70 23.54 3.61
C LEU A 143 2.48 23.45 5.13
N ARG A 144 1.36 22.86 5.56
CA ARG A 144 1.09 22.65 7.00
C ARG A 144 2.09 21.71 7.67
N TYR A 145 2.82 20.93 6.87
CA TYR A 145 3.83 19.96 7.30
C TYR A 145 5.25 20.36 6.85
N SER A 146 5.43 21.61 6.36
CA SER A 146 6.74 22.15 6.04
C SER A 146 7.48 22.60 7.32
N GLY A 147 8.80 22.57 7.27
CA GLY A 147 9.64 23.06 8.37
C GLY A 147 10.02 22.05 9.44
N HIS A 148 9.48 20.82 9.41
CA HIS A 148 9.86 19.77 10.36
C HIS A 148 10.27 18.49 9.63
N SER A 149 11.36 17.88 10.07
CA SER A 149 11.79 16.56 9.59
C SER A 149 11.17 15.48 10.49
N PRO A 150 10.13 14.75 10.05
CA PRO A 150 9.51 13.73 10.86
C PRO A 150 10.45 12.54 11.05
N ARG A 151 10.33 11.85 12.20
CA ARG A 151 10.93 10.53 12.36
C ARG A 151 10.03 9.47 11.76
N ASP A 152 10.64 8.55 11.05
CA ASP A 152 9.95 7.36 10.56
C ASP A 152 9.43 6.53 11.75
N SER A 153 8.17 6.08 11.68
CA SER A 153 7.54 5.37 12.80
C SER A 153 8.05 3.94 12.99
N LEU A 154 8.68 3.35 11.97
CA LEU A 154 9.21 1.98 12.00
C LEU A 154 10.72 1.95 12.23
N THR A 155 11.45 2.83 11.55
CA THR A 155 12.92 2.81 11.53
C THR A 155 13.54 3.86 12.47
N HIS A 156 12.72 4.80 12.97
CA HIS A 156 13.10 5.90 13.84
C HIS A 156 14.12 6.88 13.25
N GLN A 157 14.42 6.76 11.95
CA GLN A 157 15.32 7.66 11.25
C GLN A 157 14.61 8.98 10.89
N LEU A 158 15.38 10.07 10.87
CA LEU A 158 14.88 11.36 10.39
C LEU A 158 14.68 11.31 8.88
N VAL A 159 13.51 11.76 8.43
CA VAL A 159 13.23 11.96 7.01
C VAL A 159 13.42 13.43 6.70
N ALA A 160 14.57 13.75 6.09
CA ALA A 160 14.92 15.14 5.74
C ALA A 160 13.86 15.72 4.77
N GLN A 161 13.65 17.03 4.88
CA GLN A 161 12.96 17.80 3.85
C GLN A 161 13.82 17.74 2.58
N GLU A 162 13.22 17.33 1.46
CA GLU A 162 13.88 17.52 0.16
C GLU A 162 13.85 19.02 -0.11
N GLU A 163 15.01 19.67 -0.11
CA GLU A 163 15.13 21.02 -0.62
C GLU A 163 14.68 20.99 -2.08
N GLY A 164 13.68 21.81 -2.41
CA GLY A 164 13.06 21.79 -3.71
C GLY A 164 14.11 22.02 -4.82
N ALA A 165 14.22 21.04 -5.72
CA ALA A 165 14.85 21.21 -7.02
C ALA A 165 13.85 21.77 -8.02
#